data_ec36048dbe92113f9561312af4a8e7d1
#
_entry.id   ec36048dbe92113f9561312af4a8e7d1
#
_cell.length_a   1.000
_cell.length_b   1.000
_cell.length_c   1.000
_cell.angle_alpha   90.00
_cell.angle_beta   90.00
_cell.angle_gamma   90.00
#
_symmetry.space_group_name_H-M   'P 1'
#
loop_
_entity.id
_entity.type
_entity.pdbx_description
1 polymer ?
#
loop_
_entity_poly.entity_id
_entity_poly.type
_entity_poly.pdbx_seq_one_letter_code
_entity_poly.pdbx_strand_id
1 'polypeptide(L)'
;MSNDHYFIPGEAHLDELAFSASLVDGIARKDPWFLMEHSTSAVNWREINYRKEPGQLVRDSLAHVAMGADAVCYFQWRQSKAGAEKFHSAMVPHAGEDSAVFRDVCELGADLNKLSDEGILGSRLAKSRVAVVFDYESEWATEHTATPTQHVHHVDEPLAWFRALADQGVTADVVPVRGAWDGYEMVVLPSVYLLSEETTRRVRDYVVGGGRLVVTYYTGISDEKDHVWFGGYPGSIRDVVGVRVEEFMPMGNDFTGVPDHLDLSNGAVAHDIADVIGSVDGTATVLATFKDDPWTGMDGVPAIVANTFGEGRSVYVGARLGREGLALSLPEILESLGMAEAGGNDGRVLHVEREGADGSRFVFSFNRTHETVRVPVEGEVVVSSFADVDGETASIKPNGVIVTKK
;
A
#
# COMPACT_ATOMS: atom_id res chain seq x y z
N MET A 1 -4.88 19.93 2.80
CA MET A 1 -4.03 19.06 1.95
C MET A 1 -4.74 18.81 0.63
N SER A 2 -4.00 18.67 -0.47
CA SER A 2 -4.56 18.29 -1.78
C SER A 2 -3.60 17.37 -2.50
N ASN A 3 -4.12 16.60 -3.47
CA ASN A 3 -3.37 15.67 -4.29
C ASN A 3 -3.88 15.73 -5.74
N ASP A 4 -2.99 15.48 -6.67
CA ASP A 4 -3.31 15.24 -8.06
C ASP A 4 -3.00 13.76 -8.36
N HIS A 5 -3.93 13.02 -8.95
CA HIS A 5 -3.72 11.60 -9.12
C HIS A 5 -4.16 11.10 -10.49
N TYR A 6 -3.18 10.66 -11.28
CA TYR A 6 -3.33 10.09 -12.60
C TYR A 6 -2.60 8.75 -12.68
N PHE A 7 -3.32 7.65 -12.72
CA PHE A 7 -2.75 6.30 -12.80
C PHE A 7 -2.96 5.65 -14.17
N ILE A 8 -2.27 4.55 -14.42
CA ILE A 8 -2.49 3.72 -15.62
C ILE A 8 -3.63 2.75 -15.30
N PRO A 9 -4.75 2.74 -16.07
CA PRO A 9 -5.77 1.72 -15.91
C PRO A 9 -5.20 0.30 -16.08
N GLY A 10 -5.49 -0.59 -15.14
CA GLY A 10 -4.98 -1.96 -15.15
C GLY A 10 -5.39 -2.72 -13.88
N GLU A 11 -4.99 -3.99 -13.77
CA GLU A 11 -5.41 -4.90 -12.68
C GLU A 11 -5.15 -4.38 -11.26
N ALA A 12 -4.03 -3.72 -11.04
CA ALA A 12 -3.61 -3.32 -9.70
C ALA A 12 -3.84 -1.85 -9.38
N HIS A 13 -4.50 -1.08 -10.25
CA HIS A 13 -4.58 0.36 -10.07
C HIS A 13 -5.44 0.80 -8.87
N LEU A 14 -6.45 0.00 -8.46
CA LEU A 14 -7.23 0.32 -7.25
C LEU A 14 -6.35 0.25 -5.99
N ASP A 15 -5.43 -0.70 -5.92
CA ASP A 15 -4.50 -0.82 -4.79
C ASP A 15 -3.49 0.34 -4.79
N GLU A 16 -2.98 0.74 -5.97
CA GLU A 16 -2.11 1.91 -6.11
C GLU A 16 -2.83 3.20 -5.72
N LEU A 17 -4.08 3.35 -6.18
CA LEU A 17 -4.94 4.47 -5.80
C LEU A 17 -5.13 4.52 -4.29
N ALA A 18 -5.52 3.40 -3.67
CA ALA A 18 -5.75 3.30 -2.23
C ALA A 18 -4.48 3.59 -1.44
N PHE A 19 -3.32 3.07 -1.88
CA PHE A 19 -2.02 3.35 -1.29
C PHE A 19 -1.69 4.85 -1.33
N SER A 20 -1.77 5.47 -2.50
CA SER A 20 -1.50 6.90 -2.68
C SER A 20 -2.46 7.78 -1.86
N ALA A 21 -3.75 7.49 -1.90
CA ALA A 21 -4.76 8.25 -1.18
C ALA A 21 -4.61 8.08 0.35
N SER A 22 -4.27 6.88 0.83
CA SER A 22 -3.97 6.61 2.23
C SER A 22 -2.72 7.37 2.70
N LEU A 23 -1.68 7.49 1.87
CA LEU A 23 -0.50 8.30 2.17
C LEU A 23 -0.87 9.79 2.31
N VAL A 24 -1.72 10.32 1.43
CA VAL A 24 -2.20 11.70 1.53
C VAL A 24 -2.96 11.92 2.83
N ASP A 25 -3.84 11.00 3.20
CA ASP A 25 -4.57 11.02 4.48
C ASP A 25 -3.61 10.95 5.68
N GLY A 26 -2.59 10.09 5.62
CA GLY A 26 -1.54 10.01 6.65
C GLY A 26 -0.75 11.31 6.81
N ILE A 27 -0.40 11.99 5.72
CA ILE A 27 0.26 13.30 5.73
C ILE A 27 -0.70 14.39 6.23
N ALA A 28 -1.97 14.33 5.86
CA ALA A 28 -3.03 15.21 6.34
C ALA A 28 -3.41 14.96 7.82
N ARG A 29 -2.83 13.94 8.46
CA ARG A 29 -3.11 13.56 9.86
C ARG A 29 -4.58 13.23 10.11
N LYS A 30 -5.18 12.51 9.16
CA LYS A 30 -6.59 12.15 9.17
C LYS A 30 -7.57 13.33 9.06
N ASP A 31 -7.09 14.52 8.72
CA ASP A 31 -7.97 15.62 8.36
C ASP A 31 -8.41 15.48 6.89
N PRO A 32 -9.65 15.86 6.55
CA PRO A 32 -10.14 15.80 5.18
C PRO A 32 -9.23 16.53 4.18
N TRP A 33 -9.11 15.98 2.99
CA TRP A 33 -8.25 16.50 1.93
C TRP A 33 -9.00 16.59 0.59
N PHE A 34 -8.42 17.21 -0.43
CA PHE A 34 -9.03 17.40 -1.73
C PHE A 34 -8.22 16.69 -2.83
N LEU A 35 -8.90 15.88 -3.65
CA LEU A 35 -8.36 15.46 -4.93
C LEU A 35 -8.53 16.63 -5.91
N MET A 36 -7.44 17.37 -6.16
CA MET A 36 -7.49 18.61 -6.95
C MET A 36 -7.45 18.35 -8.45
N GLU A 37 -6.79 17.26 -8.87
CA GLU A 37 -6.79 16.85 -10.26
C GLU A 37 -6.99 15.33 -10.41
N HIS A 38 -7.86 14.97 -11.33
CA HIS A 38 -8.12 13.62 -11.78
C HIS A 38 -8.64 13.65 -13.21
N SER A 39 -8.52 12.55 -13.95
CA SER A 39 -9.10 12.44 -15.29
C SER A 39 -10.45 11.74 -15.29
N THR A 40 -11.37 12.20 -16.12
CA THR A 40 -12.63 11.51 -16.35
C THR A 40 -12.47 10.24 -17.19
N SER A 41 -11.43 10.17 -18.02
CA SER A 41 -11.09 9.02 -18.86
C SER A 41 -9.60 9.07 -19.22
N ALA A 42 -9.22 9.00 -20.50
CA ALA A 42 -7.84 8.99 -20.95
C ALA A 42 -7.12 10.32 -20.68
N VAL A 43 -5.86 10.25 -20.32
CA VAL A 43 -4.91 11.37 -20.36
C VAL A 43 -4.32 11.53 -21.77
N ASN A 44 -3.30 12.40 -21.97
CA ASN A 44 -2.75 12.65 -23.31
C ASN A 44 -1.21 12.66 -23.40
N TRP A 45 -0.51 12.32 -22.32
CA TRP A 45 0.96 12.41 -22.25
C TRP A 45 1.68 11.06 -22.16
N ARG A 46 0.95 9.94 -22.21
CA ARG A 46 1.54 8.61 -22.18
C ARG A 46 1.74 8.10 -23.60
N GLU A 47 2.59 7.09 -23.77
CA GLU A 47 2.76 6.40 -25.04
C GLU A 47 1.43 5.80 -25.54
N ILE A 48 0.66 5.17 -24.64
CA ILE A 48 -0.70 4.71 -24.90
C ILE A 48 -1.61 5.27 -23.81
N ASN A 49 -2.62 6.03 -24.23
CA ASN A 49 -3.58 6.67 -23.33
C ASN A 49 -4.87 5.85 -23.26
N TYR A 50 -4.91 4.89 -22.33
CA TYR A 50 -6.08 4.04 -22.12
C TYR A 50 -7.25 4.85 -21.60
N ARG A 51 -8.46 4.56 -22.12
CA ARG A 51 -9.70 5.06 -21.54
C ARG A 51 -10.05 4.26 -20.27
N LYS A 52 -10.80 4.88 -19.38
CA LYS A 52 -11.39 4.16 -18.26
C LYS A 52 -12.46 3.18 -18.75
N GLU A 53 -12.57 2.06 -18.08
CA GLU A 53 -13.63 1.07 -18.27
C GLU A 53 -14.97 1.55 -17.70
N PRO A 54 -16.11 0.96 -18.11
CA PRO A 54 -17.39 1.25 -17.48
C PRO A 54 -17.35 1.04 -15.96
N GLY A 55 -17.91 1.99 -15.22
CA GLY A 55 -17.91 2.00 -13.75
C GLY A 55 -16.61 2.51 -13.11
N GLN A 56 -15.51 2.50 -13.83
CA GLN A 56 -14.18 2.83 -13.28
C GLN A 56 -14.10 4.30 -12.82
N LEU A 57 -14.72 5.25 -13.52
CA LEU A 57 -14.73 6.65 -13.10
C LEU A 57 -15.39 6.81 -11.71
N VAL A 58 -16.53 6.21 -11.52
CA VAL A 58 -17.30 6.27 -10.26
C VAL A 58 -16.52 5.57 -9.15
N ARG A 59 -16.06 4.32 -9.40
CA ARG A 59 -15.29 3.56 -8.43
C ARG A 59 -14.04 4.32 -7.96
N ASP A 60 -13.24 4.84 -8.87
CA ASP A 60 -11.97 5.51 -8.55
C ASP A 60 -12.22 6.81 -7.79
N SER A 61 -13.24 7.57 -8.17
CA SER A 61 -13.61 8.80 -7.47
C SER A 61 -14.09 8.52 -6.05
N LEU A 62 -14.96 7.51 -5.89
CA LEU A 62 -15.43 7.07 -4.57
C LEU A 62 -14.33 6.43 -3.73
N ALA A 63 -13.29 5.82 -4.36
CA ALA A 63 -12.14 5.33 -3.63
C ALA A 63 -11.31 6.45 -2.99
N HIS A 64 -11.12 7.59 -3.68
CA HIS A 64 -10.51 8.77 -3.06
C HIS A 64 -11.37 9.33 -1.92
N VAL A 65 -12.70 9.37 -2.10
CA VAL A 65 -13.63 9.78 -1.04
C VAL A 65 -13.54 8.82 0.15
N ALA A 66 -13.53 7.51 -0.08
CA ALA A 66 -13.37 6.52 0.97
C ALA A 66 -12.07 6.74 1.78
N MET A 67 -10.99 7.09 1.09
CA MET A 67 -9.67 7.37 1.68
C MET A 67 -9.52 8.81 2.22
N GLY A 68 -10.63 9.50 2.54
CA GLY A 68 -10.63 10.76 3.26
C GLY A 68 -10.76 12.03 2.43
N ALA A 69 -10.89 11.94 1.10
CA ALA A 69 -11.15 13.12 0.29
C ALA A 69 -12.58 13.65 0.47
N ASP A 70 -12.74 14.95 0.71
CA ASP A 70 -14.03 15.65 0.75
C ASP A 70 -14.39 16.33 -0.57
N ALA A 71 -13.49 16.32 -1.54
CA ALA A 71 -13.76 16.83 -2.88
C ALA A 71 -13.00 16.04 -3.94
N VAL A 72 -13.61 15.88 -5.10
CA VAL A 72 -13.02 15.30 -6.30
C VAL A 72 -13.13 16.32 -7.43
N CYS A 73 -11.98 16.80 -7.92
CA CYS A 73 -11.90 17.76 -9.00
C CYS A 73 -11.31 17.11 -10.25
N TYR A 74 -11.74 17.55 -11.40
CA TYR A 74 -11.29 16.97 -12.68
C TYR A 74 -10.62 18.00 -13.56
N PHE A 75 -9.53 17.65 -14.11
CA PHE A 75 -9.02 18.25 -15.32
C PHE A 75 -9.65 17.52 -16.51
N GLN A 76 -10.56 18.15 -17.27
CA GLN A 76 -11.06 19.49 -17.26
C GLN A 76 -12.60 19.51 -17.45
N TRP A 77 -13.24 20.69 -17.35
CA TRP A 77 -14.68 20.80 -17.56
C TRP A 77 -15.09 20.42 -18.99
N ARG A 78 -14.50 21.06 -19.99
CA ARG A 78 -14.79 20.80 -21.41
C ARG A 78 -13.50 20.49 -22.15
N GLN A 79 -13.51 19.41 -22.92
CA GLN A 79 -12.36 18.99 -23.71
C GLN A 79 -11.91 20.06 -24.70
N SER A 80 -10.63 20.40 -24.66
CA SER A 80 -10.02 21.48 -25.45
C SER A 80 -10.15 21.23 -26.95
N LYS A 81 -10.57 22.25 -27.69
CA LYS A 81 -10.71 22.18 -29.15
C LYS A 81 -9.37 22.11 -29.87
N ALA A 82 -8.32 22.69 -29.28
CA ALA A 82 -6.99 22.85 -29.87
C ALA A 82 -5.91 22.86 -28.78
N GLY A 83 -4.66 22.83 -29.16
CA GLY A 83 -3.50 22.83 -28.27
C GLY A 83 -3.03 21.40 -27.93
N ALA A 84 -2.01 21.32 -27.08
CA ALA A 84 -1.36 20.06 -26.72
C ALA A 84 -2.32 19.11 -25.99
N GLU A 85 -3.24 19.64 -25.20
CA GLU A 85 -4.15 18.87 -24.35
C GLU A 85 -5.52 18.59 -24.97
N LYS A 86 -5.65 18.79 -26.28
CA LYS A 86 -6.94 18.57 -26.98
C LYS A 86 -7.47 17.14 -26.90
N PHE A 87 -6.62 16.17 -26.63
CA PHE A 87 -7.01 14.76 -26.47
C PHE A 87 -7.07 14.31 -25.00
N HIS A 88 -6.74 15.20 -24.04
CA HIS A 88 -7.02 14.91 -22.65
C HIS A 88 -8.53 14.86 -22.43
N SER A 89 -9.00 13.85 -21.68
CA SER A 89 -10.44 13.73 -21.37
C SER A 89 -10.97 14.91 -20.57
N ALA A 90 -12.27 15.08 -20.56
CA ALA A 90 -12.95 16.13 -19.83
C ALA A 90 -14.31 15.65 -19.37
N MET A 91 -14.93 16.36 -18.42
CA MET A 91 -16.31 16.07 -17.98
C MET A 91 -17.26 16.14 -19.19
N VAL A 92 -17.14 17.18 -20.05
CA VAL A 92 -17.81 17.27 -21.34
C VAL A 92 -16.81 16.99 -22.45
N PRO A 93 -16.78 15.78 -23.04
CA PRO A 93 -15.85 15.43 -24.12
C PRO A 93 -16.20 16.11 -25.44
N HIS A 94 -15.34 15.95 -26.47
CA HIS A 94 -15.63 16.45 -27.84
C HIS A 94 -16.98 15.95 -28.38
N ALA A 95 -17.42 14.75 -27.99
CA ALA A 95 -18.72 14.18 -28.35
C ALA A 95 -19.90 14.94 -27.74
N GLY A 96 -19.66 15.83 -26.76
CA GLY A 96 -20.68 16.66 -26.14
C GLY A 96 -21.39 15.97 -24.95
N GLU A 97 -22.51 16.55 -24.58
CA GLU A 97 -23.28 16.17 -23.39
C GLU A 97 -23.98 14.81 -23.55
N ASP A 98 -24.29 14.39 -24.76
CA ASP A 98 -24.86 13.06 -25.02
C ASP A 98 -23.73 12.01 -25.21
N SER A 99 -22.91 11.84 -24.18
CA SER A 99 -21.80 10.89 -24.17
C SER A 99 -21.81 10.04 -22.91
N ALA A 100 -21.23 8.84 -22.96
CA ALA A 100 -21.13 7.95 -21.82
C ALA A 100 -20.38 8.63 -20.67
N VAL A 101 -19.24 9.27 -20.96
CA VAL A 101 -18.43 9.96 -19.95
C VAL A 101 -19.22 11.04 -19.22
N PHE A 102 -20.02 11.85 -19.94
CA PHE A 102 -20.80 12.89 -19.29
C PHE A 102 -21.96 12.31 -18.45
N ARG A 103 -22.57 11.20 -18.89
CA ARG A 103 -23.58 10.49 -18.07
C ARG A 103 -22.96 9.94 -16.78
N ASP A 104 -21.77 9.30 -16.86
CA ASP A 104 -21.05 8.79 -15.70
C ASP A 104 -20.67 9.93 -14.72
N VAL A 105 -20.28 11.11 -15.25
CA VAL A 105 -20.00 12.31 -14.43
C VAL A 105 -21.28 12.80 -13.72
N CYS A 106 -22.41 12.81 -14.42
CA CYS A 106 -23.70 13.21 -13.81
C CYS A 106 -24.15 12.23 -12.73
N GLU A 107 -24.01 10.93 -12.97
CA GLU A 107 -24.31 9.88 -11.99
C GLU A 107 -23.44 10.02 -10.74
N LEU A 108 -22.12 10.16 -10.92
CA LEU A 108 -21.20 10.40 -9.82
C LEU A 108 -21.58 11.66 -9.03
N GLY A 109 -21.91 12.76 -9.73
CA GLY A 109 -22.36 13.99 -9.06
C GLY A 109 -23.59 13.79 -8.20
N ALA A 110 -24.56 12.98 -8.66
CA ALA A 110 -25.72 12.62 -7.88
C ALA A 110 -25.37 11.76 -6.65
N ASP A 111 -24.47 10.81 -6.79
CA ASP A 111 -24.01 9.95 -5.69
C ASP A 111 -23.21 10.72 -4.64
N LEU A 112 -22.34 11.64 -5.06
CA LEU A 112 -21.61 12.53 -4.15
C LEU A 112 -22.57 13.45 -3.37
N ASN A 113 -23.63 13.96 -4.02
CA ASN A 113 -24.66 14.74 -3.33
C ASN A 113 -25.41 13.90 -2.27
N LYS A 114 -25.79 12.66 -2.58
CA LYS A 114 -26.39 11.75 -1.59
C LYS A 114 -25.47 11.53 -0.39
N LEU A 115 -24.20 11.23 -0.63
CA LEU A 115 -23.21 11.06 0.45
C LEU A 115 -23.06 12.34 1.30
N SER A 116 -23.07 13.52 0.66
CA SER A 116 -23.04 14.81 1.35
C SER A 116 -24.29 15.02 2.22
N ASP A 117 -25.48 14.72 1.68
CA ASP A 117 -26.76 14.84 2.40
C ASP A 117 -26.81 13.87 3.60
N GLU A 118 -26.16 12.71 3.49
CA GLU A 118 -26.01 11.73 4.56
C GLU A 118 -24.94 12.09 5.59
N GLY A 119 -24.16 13.18 5.38
CA GLY A 119 -23.23 13.72 6.35
C GLY A 119 -21.81 13.16 6.27
N ILE A 120 -21.36 12.68 5.12
CA ILE A 120 -19.99 12.19 4.95
C ILE A 120 -18.91 13.29 5.07
N LEU A 121 -19.28 14.54 4.72
CA LEU A 121 -18.31 15.64 4.72
C LEU A 121 -17.75 15.89 6.13
N GLY A 122 -16.44 16.04 6.22
CA GLY A 122 -15.75 16.21 7.49
C GLY A 122 -15.58 14.92 8.30
N SER A 123 -16.13 13.77 7.85
CA SER A 123 -15.82 12.47 8.45
C SER A 123 -14.35 12.11 8.20
N ARG A 124 -13.78 11.23 9.01
CA ARG A 124 -12.37 10.84 8.96
C ARG A 124 -12.23 9.38 8.57
N LEU A 125 -11.17 9.06 7.86
CA LEU A 125 -10.80 7.68 7.61
C LEU A 125 -10.61 6.96 8.94
N ALA A 126 -11.33 5.87 9.16
CA ALA A 126 -11.17 5.03 10.34
C ALA A 126 -9.75 4.47 10.39
N LYS A 127 -9.18 4.44 11.57
CA LYS A 127 -7.81 3.98 11.76
C LYS A 127 -7.72 2.48 11.60
N SER A 128 -6.81 2.03 10.74
CA SER A 128 -6.50 0.62 10.57
C SER A 128 -5.70 0.05 11.76
N ARG A 129 -5.65 -1.27 11.90
CA ARG A 129 -4.80 -1.95 12.90
C ARG A 129 -3.32 -1.95 12.50
N VAL A 130 -3.05 -1.81 11.21
CA VAL A 130 -1.71 -1.93 10.60
C VAL A 130 -1.32 -0.62 9.94
N ALA A 131 -0.06 -0.21 10.09
CA ALA A 131 0.54 0.88 9.34
C ALA A 131 1.68 0.36 8.44
N VAL A 132 1.70 0.82 7.20
CA VAL A 132 2.83 0.70 6.29
C VAL A 132 3.51 2.07 6.19
N VAL A 133 4.77 2.13 6.55
CA VAL A 133 5.52 3.38 6.56
C VAL A 133 6.02 3.72 5.16
N PHE A 134 5.87 4.97 4.77
CA PHE A 134 6.47 5.54 3.57
C PHE A 134 7.40 6.69 3.94
N ASP A 135 8.59 6.76 3.32
CA ASP A 135 9.59 7.78 3.59
C ASP A 135 10.13 8.40 2.30
N TYR A 136 9.72 9.63 2.02
CA TYR A 136 10.21 10.39 0.86
C TYR A 136 11.70 10.69 0.91
N GLU A 137 12.28 10.87 2.12
CA GLU A 137 13.71 11.14 2.24
C GLU A 137 14.52 9.90 1.86
N SER A 138 14.04 8.70 2.22
CA SER A 138 14.62 7.42 1.78
C SER A 138 14.49 7.22 0.26
N GLU A 139 13.34 7.57 -0.33
CA GLU A 139 13.15 7.53 -1.77
C GLU A 139 14.17 8.41 -2.49
N TRP A 140 14.26 9.68 -2.11
CA TRP A 140 15.22 10.62 -2.73
C TRP A 140 16.67 10.20 -2.54
N ALA A 141 17.04 9.68 -1.36
CA ALA A 141 18.38 9.20 -1.10
C ALA A 141 18.75 8.01 -2.00
N THR A 142 17.84 7.05 -2.17
CA THR A 142 18.10 5.86 -2.99
C THR A 142 18.10 6.15 -4.49
N GLU A 143 17.34 7.13 -4.96
CA GLU A 143 17.36 7.57 -6.36
C GLU A 143 18.68 8.23 -6.79
N HIS A 144 19.38 8.87 -5.85
CA HIS A 144 20.62 9.61 -6.13
C HIS A 144 21.89 8.86 -5.75
N THR A 145 21.77 7.71 -5.11
CA THR A 145 22.90 6.92 -4.63
C THR A 145 23.21 5.77 -5.59
N ALA A 146 24.49 5.45 -5.76
CA ALA A 146 24.92 4.23 -6.43
C ALA A 146 24.63 3.03 -5.51
N THR A 147 23.48 2.42 -5.69
CA THR A 147 23.00 1.29 -4.90
C THR A 147 23.56 -0.06 -5.39
N PRO A 148 23.49 -1.13 -4.59
CA PRO A 148 23.92 -2.47 -5.04
C PRO A 148 23.23 -2.96 -6.30
N THR A 149 21.99 -2.54 -6.54
CA THR A 149 21.22 -2.79 -7.76
C THR A 149 20.37 -1.57 -8.10
N GLN A 150 20.18 -1.29 -9.38
CA GLN A 150 19.28 -0.23 -9.88
C GLN A 150 17.84 -0.72 -10.10
N HIS A 151 17.56 -2.00 -9.80
CA HIS A 151 16.24 -2.59 -10.00
C HIS A 151 15.30 -2.37 -8.79
N VAL A 152 15.82 -1.86 -7.68
CA VAL A 152 15.01 -1.59 -6.48
C VAL A 152 14.65 -0.10 -6.42
N HIS A 153 13.36 0.18 -6.49
CA HIS A 153 12.78 1.50 -6.29
C HIS A 153 12.04 1.53 -4.95
N HIS A 154 12.26 2.57 -4.16
CA HIS A 154 11.70 2.64 -2.80
C HIS A 154 10.18 2.49 -2.74
N VAL A 155 9.46 3.06 -3.71
CA VAL A 155 7.97 3.00 -3.76
C VAL A 155 7.45 1.57 -3.91
N ASP A 156 8.19 0.68 -4.56
CA ASP A 156 7.71 -0.66 -4.89
C ASP A 156 7.49 -1.52 -3.65
N GLU A 157 8.35 -1.41 -2.64
CA GLU A 157 8.28 -2.26 -1.46
C GLU A 157 7.10 -1.91 -0.54
N PRO A 158 6.86 -0.63 -0.14
CA PRO A 158 5.67 -0.24 0.60
C PRO A 158 4.37 -0.63 -0.11
N LEU A 159 4.32 -0.44 -1.44
CA LEU A 159 3.16 -0.81 -2.25
C LEU A 159 2.95 -2.34 -2.29
N ALA A 160 4.02 -3.13 -2.38
CA ALA A 160 3.94 -4.59 -2.35
C ALA A 160 3.39 -5.08 -1.00
N TRP A 161 3.87 -4.53 0.11
CA TRP A 161 3.35 -4.83 1.45
C TRP A 161 1.89 -4.42 1.63
N PHE A 162 1.53 -3.22 1.19
CA PHE A 162 0.14 -2.75 1.23
C PHE A 162 -0.79 -3.70 0.47
N ARG A 163 -0.40 -4.12 -0.74
CA ARG A 163 -1.14 -5.08 -1.56
C ARG A 163 -1.24 -6.46 -0.93
N ALA A 164 -0.12 -6.98 -0.42
CA ALA A 164 -0.09 -8.31 0.18
C ALA A 164 -0.96 -8.39 1.45
N LEU A 165 -0.96 -7.34 2.28
CA LEU A 165 -1.87 -7.22 3.42
C LEU A 165 -3.34 -7.21 2.96
N ALA A 166 -3.66 -6.39 1.96
CA ALA A 166 -5.02 -6.33 1.40
C ALA A 166 -5.47 -7.68 0.82
N ASP A 167 -4.57 -8.45 0.19
CA ASP A 167 -4.84 -9.80 -0.33
C ASP A 167 -5.18 -10.80 0.79
N GLN A 168 -4.67 -10.59 1.99
CA GLN A 168 -5.03 -11.33 3.20
C GLN A 168 -6.24 -10.76 3.94
N GLY A 169 -6.93 -9.78 3.35
CA GLY A 169 -8.07 -9.09 3.99
C GLY A 169 -7.69 -8.16 5.14
N VAL A 170 -6.43 -7.76 5.22
CA VAL A 170 -5.91 -6.83 6.24
C VAL A 170 -5.86 -5.42 5.66
N THR A 171 -6.66 -4.51 6.19
CA THR A 171 -6.59 -3.09 5.84
C THR A 171 -5.40 -2.45 6.55
N ALA A 172 -4.64 -1.65 5.81
CA ALA A 172 -3.51 -0.90 6.35
C ALA A 172 -3.62 0.59 6.01
N ASP A 173 -3.14 1.44 6.93
CA ASP A 173 -2.90 2.85 6.65
C ASP A 173 -1.48 3.03 6.11
N VAL A 174 -1.29 3.97 5.18
CA VAL A 174 0.05 4.40 4.78
C VAL A 174 0.40 5.68 5.52
N VAL A 175 1.50 5.63 6.26
CA VAL A 175 1.89 6.75 7.13
C VAL A 175 3.31 7.22 6.85
N PRO A 176 3.60 8.53 6.92
CA PRO A 176 4.97 9.00 6.79
C PRO A 176 5.81 8.52 8.00
N VAL A 177 7.10 8.30 7.78
CA VAL A 177 8.04 7.84 8.82
C VAL A 177 8.01 8.70 10.08
N ARG A 178 7.77 10.00 9.94
CA ARG A 178 7.61 10.96 11.06
C ARG A 178 6.18 11.07 11.58
N GLY A 179 5.23 10.29 11.02
CA GLY A 179 3.84 10.25 11.46
C GLY A 179 3.67 9.60 12.84
N ALA A 180 2.49 9.68 13.41
CA ALA A 180 2.17 9.02 14.68
C ALA A 180 1.95 7.52 14.46
N TRP A 181 2.61 6.69 15.28
CA TRP A 181 2.44 5.22 15.28
C TRP A 181 1.57 4.72 16.43
N ASP A 182 1.14 5.64 17.30
CA ASP A 182 0.32 5.29 18.46
C ASP A 182 -1.00 4.62 18.05
N GLY A 183 -1.32 3.49 18.68
CA GLY A 183 -2.54 2.73 18.47
C GLY A 183 -2.54 1.84 17.23
N TYR A 184 -1.48 1.76 16.42
CA TYR A 184 -1.29 0.67 15.47
C TYR A 184 -0.77 -0.56 16.21
N GLU A 185 -1.35 -1.70 15.92
CA GLU A 185 -0.91 -2.98 16.50
C GLU A 185 0.32 -3.52 15.78
N MET A 186 0.44 -3.26 14.49
CA MET A 186 1.59 -3.62 13.67
C MET A 186 2.04 -2.42 12.82
N VAL A 187 3.36 -2.25 12.73
CA VAL A 187 4.03 -1.27 11.84
C VAL A 187 4.98 -2.02 10.93
N VAL A 188 4.91 -1.73 9.64
CA VAL A 188 5.83 -2.24 8.63
C VAL A 188 6.76 -1.12 8.19
N LEU A 189 8.07 -1.35 8.24
CA LEU A 189 9.14 -0.47 7.74
C LEU A 189 9.71 -1.07 6.45
N PRO A 190 9.08 -0.83 5.29
CA PRO A 190 9.51 -1.43 4.04
C PRO A 190 10.62 -0.60 3.40
N SER A 191 11.85 -1.10 3.41
CA SER A 191 13.04 -0.46 2.82
C SER A 191 13.24 1.00 3.24
N VAL A 192 12.98 1.34 4.51
CA VAL A 192 13.21 2.68 5.06
C VAL A 192 14.72 2.89 5.20
N TYR A 193 15.35 3.32 4.12
CA TYR A 193 16.81 3.42 3.95
C TYR A 193 17.45 4.34 4.99
N LEU A 194 16.87 5.52 5.19
CA LEU A 194 17.33 6.47 6.19
C LEU A 194 16.65 6.22 7.54
N LEU A 195 17.43 5.90 8.55
CA LEU A 195 16.92 5.71 9.90
C LEU A 195 17.62 6.68 10.86
N SER A 196 16.94 7.80 11.16
CA SER A 196 17.45 8.81 12.10
C SER A 196 17.51 8.29 13.53
N GLU A 197 18.28 8.96 14.40
CA GLU A 197 18.29 8.64 15.84
C GLU A 197 16.88 8.79 16.47
N GLU A 198 16.07 9.74 16.00
CA GLU A 198 14.71 9.92 16.49
C GLU A 198 13.82 8.76 16.07
N THR A 199 13.88 8.35 14.81
CA THR A 199 13.13 7.19 14.29
C THR A 199 13.59 5.91 14.96
N THR A 200 14.90 5.74 15.18
CA THR A 200 15.46 4.61 15.94
C THR A 200 14.87 4.52 17.34
N ARG A 201 14.80 5.63 18.10
CA ARG A 201 14.18 5.64 19.43
C ARG A 201 12.72 5.26 19.36
N ARG A 202 11.98 5.81 18.41
CA ARG A 202 10.56 5.49 18.20
C ARG A 202 10.34 4.00 17.91
N VAL A 203 11.14 3.41 17.05
CA VAL A 203 11.12 1.97 16.77
C VAL A 203 11.29 1.17 18.05
N ARG A 204 12.31 1.51 18.85
CA ARG A 204 12.61 0.81 20.11
C ARG A 204 11.47 0.94 21.12
N ASP A 205 10.99 2.17 21.34
CA ASP A 205 9.91 2.45 22.28
C ASP A 205 8.62 1.73 21.88
N TYR A 206 8.31 1.71 20.58
CA TYR A 206 7.16 1.02 20.03
C TYR A 206 7.22 -0.50 20.31
N VAL A 207 8.36 -1.14 20.02
CA VAL A 207 8.48 -2.59 20.22
C VAL A 207 8.60 -2.93 21.71
N VAL A 208 9.36 -2.16 22.50
CA VAL A 208 9.44 -2.35 23.96
C VAL A 208 8.07 -2.26 24.61
N GLY A 209 7.20 -1.37 24.13
CA GLY A 209 5.81 -1.20 24.60
C GLY A 209 4.82 -2.26 24.11
N GLY A 210 5.26 -3.33 23.47
CA GLY A 210 4.41 -4.43 23.01
C GLY A 210 3.97 -4.34 21.54
N GLY A 211 4.46 -3.37 20.80
CA GLY A 211 4.21 -3.21 19.37
C GLY A 211 4.77 -4.36 18.54
N ARG A 212 4.19 -4.61 17.39
CA ARG A 212 4.61 -5.61 16.42
C ARG A 212 5.24 -4.92 15.22
N LEU A 213 6.46 -5.27 14.89
CA LEU A 213 7.26 -4.60 13.88
C LEU A 213 7.66 -5.57 12.76
N VAL A 214 7.46 -5.14 11.52
CA VAL A 214 8.11 -5.78 10.36
C VAL A 214 9.14 -4.81 9.80
N VAL A 215 10.35 -5.31 9.56
CA VAL A 215 11.44 -4.57 8.93
C VAL A 215 11.89 -5.35 7.71
N THR A 216 12.02 -4.68 6.57
CA THR A 216 12.51 -5.38 5.38
C THR A 216 13.96 -5.04 5.07
N TYR A 217 14.54 -5.80 4.15
CA TYR A 217 15.83 -5.50 3.55
C TYR A 217 15.97 -4.01 3.25
N TYR A 218 17.19 -3.52 3.20
CA TYR A 218 17.51 -2.14 2.84
C TYR A 218 16.97 -1.08 3.82
N THR A 219 16.48 -1.49 5.00
CA THR A 219 16.08 -0.56 6.08
C THR A 219 17.27 -0.24 6.96
N GLY A 220 17.43 1.03 7.36
CA GLY A 220 18.45 1.47 8.33
C GLY A 220 19.89 1.28 7.83
N ILE A 221 20.12 1.55 6.56
CA ILE A 221 21.46 1.55 5.96
C ILE A 221 22.23 2.79 6.41
N SER A 222 21.57 3.94 6.40
CA SER A 222 22.17 5.25 6.71
C SER A 222 21.36 6.02 7.75
N ASP A 223 21.99 7.04 8.35
CA ASP A 223 21.37 8.05 9.19
C ASP A 223 20.66 9.14 8.36
N GLU A 224 20.07 10.13 9.01
CA GLU A 224 19.36 11.25 8.35
C GLU A 224 20.25 12.18 7.50
N LYS A 225 21.57 11.96 7.49
CA LYS A 225 22.56 12.69 6.69
C LYS A 225 23.15 11.81 5.59
N ASP A 226 22.56 10.64 5.39
CA ASP A 226 23.04 9.60 4.49
C ASP A 226 24.45 9.10 4.83
N HIS A 227 24.80 9.07 6.13
CA HIS A 227 26.01 8.42 6.60
C HIS A 227 25.71 6.98 6.99
N VAL A 228 26.41 6.06 6.35
CA VAL A 228 26.24 4.61 6.58
C VAL A 228 26.52 4.23 8.04
N TRP A 229 25.64 3.44 8.63
CA TRP A 229 25.86 2.85 9.94
C TRP A 229 26.92 1.74 9.89
N PHE A 230 27.98 1.88 10.68
CA PHE A 230 29.00 0.86 10.75
C PHE A 230 28.58 -0.34 11.62
N GLY A 231 29.13 -1.51 11.29
CA GLY A 231 28.97 -2.75 12.04
C GLY A 231 27.88 -3.67 11.55
N GLY A 232 27.34 -3.43 10.35
CA GLY A 232 26.29 -4.21 9.69
C GLY A 232 24.91 -3.60 9.82
N TYR A 233 23.94 -4.13 9.10
CA TYR A 233 22.59 -3.60 8.97
C TYR A 233 21.56 -4.48 9.69
N PRO A 234 20.34 -3.96 9.96
CA PRO A 234 19.93 -2.54 9.99
C PRO A 234 20.61 -1.80 11.15
N GLY A 235 21.39 -0.76 10.82
CA GLY A 235 22.45 -0.21 11.68
C GLY A 235 22.10 0.03 13.15
N SER A 236 21.04 0.79 13.41
CA SER A 236 20.70 1.24 14.77
C SER A 236 19.66 0.36 15.49
N ILE A 237 19.08 -0.66 14.81
CA ILE A 237 18.01 -1.51 15.34
C ILE A 237 18.30 -3.02 15.21
N ARG A 238 19.56 -3.41 15.02
CA ARG A 238 19.95 -4.83 14.89
C ARG A 238 19.44 -5.70 16.02
N ASP A 239 19.57 -5.25 17.24
CA ASP A 239 19.12 -5.95 18.44
C ASP A 239 17.59 -6.02 18.54
N VAL A 240 16.86 -5.05 17.98
CA VAL A 240 15.39 -5.09 17.91
C VAL A 240 14.94 -6.21 17.00
N VAL A 241 15.58 -6.35 15.83
CA VAL A 241 15.20 -7.38 14.83
C VAL A 241 15.94 -8.70 14.99
N GLY A 242 16.98 -8.73 15.82
CA GLY A 242 17.76 -9.93 16.14
C GLY A 242 18.63 -10.43 15.00
N VAL A 243 19.01 -9.56 14.05
CA VAL A 243 19.87 -9.94 12.92
C VAL A 243 20.99 -8.93 12.70
N ARG A 244 22.06 -9.40 12.07
CA ARG A 244 23.15 -8.57 11.56
C ARG A 244 23.43 -8.96 10.12
N VAL A 245 23.10 -8.07 9.20
CA VAL A 245 23.42 -8.19 7.77
C VAL A 245 24.86 -7.72 7.55
N GLU A 246 25.62 -8.48 6.80
CA GLU A 246 27.04 -8.19 6.53
C GLU A 246 27.27 -7.65 5.12
N GLU A 247 26.44 -8.09 4.17
CA GLU A 247 26.60 -7.78 2.75
C GLU A 247 25.25 -7.88 2.04
N PHE A 248 25.18 -7.40 0.80
CA PHE A 248 24.05 -7.56 -0.10
C PHE A 248 24.34 -8.58 -1.19
N MET A 249 23.34 -9.35 -1.56
CA MET A 249 23.33 -10.23 -2.73
C MET A 249 22.39 -9.67 -3.79
N PRO A 250 22.87 -8.82 -4.72
CA PRO A 250 22.10 -8.39 -5.87
C PRO A 250 21.90 -9.54 -6.86
N MET A 251 20.75 -9.58 -7.51
CA MET A 251 20.36 -10.60 -8.48
C MET A 251 19.96 -9.96 -9.81
N GLY A 252 20.06 -10.71 -10.91
CA GLY A 252 19.69 -10.25 -12.24
C GLY A 252 20.34 -11.03 -13.36
N ASN A 253 19.79 -10.92 -14.58
CA ASN A 253 20.17 -11.71 -15.76
C ASN A 253 21.36 -11.16 -16.53
N ASP A 254 21.91 -10.00 -16.17
CA ASP A 254 22.84 -9.27 -17.02
C ASP A 254 24.25 -9.88 -17.07
N PHE A 255 24.56 -10.77 -16.12
CA PHE A 255 25.91 -11.38 -16.00
C PHE A 255 25.84 -12.89 -15.82
N THR A 256 26.70 -13.60 -16.50
CA THR A 256 26.85 -15.06 -16.32
C THR A 256 27.35 -15.38 -14.90
N GLY A 257 26.61 -16.21 -14.18
CA GLY A 257 26.94 -16.64 -12.82
C GLY A 257 26.29 -15.83 -11.69
N VAL A 258 25.49 -14.83 -12.02
CA VAL A 258 24.60 -14.17 -11.07
C VAL A 258 23.20 -14.81 -11.18
N PRO A 259 22.57 -15.26 -10.10
CA PRO A 259 21.25 -15.84 -10.17
C PRO A 259 20.21 -14.78 -10.50
N ASP A 260 19.13 -15.18 -11.20
CA ASP A 260 17.97 -14.32 -11.48
C ASP A 260 17.10 -14.14 -10.24
N HIS A 261 17.14 -15.13 -9.36
CA HIS A 261 16.32 -15.20 -8.15
C HIS A 261 16.96 -16.17 -7.16
N LEU A 262 16.47 -16.14 -5.91
CA LEU A 262 16.81 -17.14 -4.88
C LEU A 262 15.51 -17.72 -4.32
N ASP A 263 15.44 -19.05 -4.27
CA ASP A 263 14.32 -19.74 -3.63
C ASP A 263 14.47 -19.70 -2.10
N LEU A 264 13.34 -19.60 -1.40
CA LEU A 264 13.26 -19.73 0.04
C LEU A 264 12.71 -21.09 0.47
N SER A 265 13.01 -21.48 1.69
CA SER A 265 12.55 -22.76 2.28
C SER A 265 11.03 -22.88 2.41
N ASN A 266 10.32 -21.77 2.51
CA ASN A 266 8.86 -21.70 2.56
C ASN A 266 8.18 -21.64 1.18
N GLY A 267 8.95 -21.72 0.09
CA GLY A 267 8.46 -21.68 -1.28
C GLY A 267 8.35 -20.28 -1.90
N ALA A 268 8.63 -19.23 -1.13
CA ALA A 268 8.75 -17.88 -1.69
C ALA A 268 10.00 -17.75 -2.56
N VAL A 269 10.01 -16.74 -3.43
CA VAL A 269 11.13 -16.42 -4.32
C VAL A 269 11.56 -14.97 -4.07
N ALA A 270 12.86 -14.78 -3.89
CA ALA A 270 13.48 -13.46 -3.78
C ALA A 270 13.99 -13.00 -5.15
N HIS A 271 13.81 -11.72 -5.45
CA HIS A 271 14.22 -11.08 -6.70
C HIS A 271 15.05 -9.83 -6.43
N ASP A 272 15.87 -9.44 -7.37
CA ASP A 272 16.64 -8.20 -7.44
C ASP A 272 17.69 -8.02 -6.32
N ILE A 273 17.34 -8.29 -5.06
CA ILE A 273 18.25 -8.14 -3.92
C ILE A 273 17.86 -9.03 -2.73
N ALA A 274 18.86 -9.57 -2.07
CA ALA A 274 18.77 -10.24 -0.77
C ALA A 274 19.88 -9.78 0.15
N ASP A 275 19.67 -9.90 1.46
CA ASP A 275 20.64 -9.61 2.49
C ASP A 275 21.42 -10.88 2.88
N VAL A 276 22.73 -10.76 3.02
CA VAL A 276 23.57 -11.79 3.61
C VAL A 276 23.56 -11.63 5.13
N ILE A 277 22.65 -12.33 5.80
CA ILE A 277 22.56 -12.31 7.27
C ILE A 277 23.67 -13.18 7.85
N GLY A 278 24.70 -12.54 8.38
CA GLY A 278 25.87 -13.21 8.94
C GLY A 278 25.68 -13.73 10.37
N SER A 279 24.72 -13.18 11.12
CA SER A 279 24.39 -13.67 12.47
C SER A 279 22.96 -13.39 12.87
N VAL A 280 22.42 -14.29 13.70
CA VAL A 280 21.10 -14.21 14.32
C VAL A 280 21.27 -14.30 15.83
N ASP A 281 20.58 -13.43 16.57
CA ASP A 281 20.64 -13.39 18.03
C ASP A 281 20.00 -14.65 18.66
N GLY A 282 20.43 -15.00 19.86
CA GLY A 282 19.95 -16.22 20.55
C GLY A 282 18.46 -16.17 20.95
N THR A 283 17.83 -15.00 20.90
CA THR A 283 16.38 -14.80 21.16
C THR A 283 15.52 -14.89 19.89
N ALA A 284 16.18 -14.88 18.72
CA ALA A 284 15.50 -14.87 17.45
C ALA A 284 15.30 -16.29 16.88
N THR A 285 14.28 -16.44 16.05
CA THR A 285 13.89 -17.68 15.38
C THR A 285 13.91 -17.46 13.88
N VAL A 286 14.62 -18.33 13.14
CA VAL A 286 14.60 -18.32 11.67
C VAL A 286 13.32 -18.96 11.18
N LEU A 287 12.49 -18.20 10.44
CA LEU A 287 11.26 -18.66 9.82
C LEU A 287 11.53 -19.25 8.42
N ALA A 288 12.42 -18.63 7.64
CA ALA A 288 12.80 -19.14 6.33
C ALA A 288 14.31 -18.90 6.07
N THR A 289 14.89 -19.80 5.28
CA THR A 289 16.28 -19.71 4.78
C THR A 289 16.26 -19.69 3.26
N PHE A 290 17.33 -19.18 2.65
CA PHE A 290 17.56 -19.38 1.23
C PHE A 290 17.92 -20.84 0.96
N LYS A 291 17.53 -21.34 -0.21
CA LYS A 291 17.83 -22.69 -0.70
C LYS A 291 18.88 -22.60 -1.77
N ASP A 292 19.69 -23.62 -1.70
CA ASP A 292 20.52 -24.20 -2.74
C ASP A 292 20.87 -23.35 -3.97
N ASP A 293 21.79 -22.44 -3.77
CA ASP A 293 22.66 -21.98 -4.85
C ASP A 293 24.11 -22.12 -4.43
N PRO A 294 24.80 -23.17 -4.90
CA PRO A 294 26.19 -23.44 -4.51
C PRO A 294 27.18 -22.36 -4.97
N TRP A 295 26.75 -21.46 -5.87
CA TRP A 295 27.60 -20.40 -6.42
C TRP A 295 27.58 -19.12 -5.60
N THR A 296 26.48 -18.84 -4.90
CA THR A 296 26.28 -17.59 -4.17
C THR A 296 26.69 -17.69 -2.70
N GLY A 297 26.79 -18.90 -2.15
CA GLY A 297 26.98 -19.10 -0.72
C GLY A 297 25.75 -18.77 0.13
N MET A 298 24.58 -18.63 -0.50
CA MET A 298 23.32 -18.28 0.19
C MET A 298 22.59 -19.50 0.76
N ASP A 299 22.99 -20.73 0.41
CA ASP A 299 22.33 -21.94 0.92
C ASP A 299 22.34 -21.98 2.46
N GLY A 300 21.16 -22.09 3.07
CA GLY A 300 20.96 -22.10 4.52
C GLY A 300 21.09 -20.75 5.21
N VAL A 301 21.46 -19.67 4.50
CA VAL A 301 21.46 -18.31 5.07
C VAL A 301 20.05 -17.91 5.44
N PRO A 302 19.82 -17.34 6.65
CA PRO A 302 18.48 -16.85 7.06
C PRO A 302 17.94 -15.80 6.09
N ALA A 303 16.65 -15.92 5.74
CA ALA A 303 15.95 -14.98 4.87
C ALA A 303 14.85 -14.23 5.62
N ILE A 304 14.12 -14.92 6.51
CA ILE A 304 13.08 -14.34 7.34
C ILE A 304 13.35 -14.75 8.79
N VAL A 305 13.42 -13.76 9.69
CA VAL A 305 13.78 -13.99 11.10
C VAL A 305 12.81 -13.25 12.01
N ALA A 306 12.22 -13.96 12.97
CA ALA A 306 11.38 -13.40 14.03
C ALA A 306 12.20 -13.19 15.31
N ASN A 307 11.95 -12.12 16.04
CA ASN A 307 12.59 -11.82 17.30
C ASN A 307 11.61 -11.28 18.34
N THR A 308 11.98 -11.37 19.61
CA THR A 308 11.31 -10.73 20.73
C THR A 308 12.20 -9.64 21.32
N PHE A 309 11.63 -8.45 21.53
CA PHE A 309 12.37 -7.33 22.11
C PHE A 309 11.46 -6.55 23.07
N GLY A 310 11.81 -6.48 24.36
CA GLY A 310 10.91 -5.96 25.38
C GLY A 310 9.64 -6.79 25.49
N GLU A 311 8.47 -6.15 25.43
CA GLU A 311 7.18 -6.82 25.42
C GLU A 311 6.65 -7.09 24.00
N GLY A 312 7.33 -6.58 22.98
CA GLY A 312 6.94 -6.67 21.59
C GLY A 312 7.65 -7.75 20.80
N ARG A 313 7.32 -7.79 19.53
CA ARG A 313 7.86 -8.74 18.55
C ARG A 313 8.25 -8.04 17.27
N SER A 314 9.26 -8.58 16.60
CA SER A 314 9.66 -8.11 15.29
C SER A 314 9.87 -9.25 14.32
N VAL A 315 9.74 -8.96 13.04
CA VAL A 315 10.16 -9.84 11.94
C VAL A 315 11.03 -9.04 10.99
N TYR A 316 12.16 -9.61 10.63
CA TYR A 316 13.04 -9.12 9.59
C TYR A 316 12.86 -9.95 8.32
N VAL A 317 12.64 -9.30 7.19
CA VAL A 317 12.53 -9.93 5.87
C VAL A 317 13.71 -9.45 5.02
N GLY A 318 14.75 -10.27 4.94
CA GLY A 318 16.03 -9.94 4.33
C GLY A 318 16.07 -10.13 2.80
N ALA A 319 14.94 -9.98 2.11
CA ALA A 319 14.91 -10.12 0.66
C ALA A 319 13.69 -9.42 0.05
N ARG A 320 13.80 -9.01 -1.22
CA ARG A 320 12.66 -8.56 -2.01
C ARG A 320 11.85 -9.75 -2.50
N LEU A 321 10.67 -9.95 -1.92
CA LEU A 321 9.81 -11.09 -2.21
C LEU A 321 8.74 -10.79 -3.27
N GLY A 322 8.42 -9.52 -3.51
CA GLY A 322 7.31 -9.13 -4.35
C GLY A 322 5.96 -9.62 -3.82
N ARG A 323 4.89 -9.41 -4.58
CA ARG A 323 3.52 -9.76 -4.15
C ARG A 323 3.34 -11.26 -3.91
N GLU A 324 3.85 -12.11 -4.81
CA GLU A 324 3.67 -13.57 -4.75
C GLU A 324 4.44 -14.17 -3.58
N GLY A 325 5.69 -13.78 -3.39
CA GLY A 325 6.51 -14.26 -2.27
C GLY A 325 5.98 -13.77 -0.92
N LEU A 326 5.45 -12.53 -0.86
CA LEU A 326 4.76 -12.03 0.34
C LEU A 326 3.47 -12.79 0.61
N ALA A 327 2.69 -13.16 -0.41
CA ALA A 327 1.47 -13.94 -0.22
C ALA A 327 1.74 -15.30 0.44
N LEU A 328 2.89 -15.92 0.13
CA LEU A 328 3.33 -17.17 0.76
C LEU A 328 3.90 -16.98 2.17
N SER A 329 4.59 -15.87 2.43
CA SER A 329 5.33 -15.66 3.68
C SER A 329 4.50 -14.95 4.75
N LEU A 330 3.54 -14.09 4.35
CA LEU A 330 2.80 -13.23 5.26
C LEU A 330 1.97 -13.98 6.31
N PRO A 331 1.31 -15.12 6.03
CA PRO A 331 0.60 -15.88 7.06
C PRO A 331 1.50 -16.28 8.23
N GLU A 332 2.70 -16.80 7.98
CA GLU A 332 3.66 -17.19 9.00
C GLU A 332 4.24 -15.96 9.74
N ILE A 333 4.50 -14.87 9.01
CA ILE A 333 4.91 -13.59 9.59
C ILE A 333 3.85 -13.08 10.57
N LEU A 334 2.56 -13.04 10.18
CA LEU A 334 1.47 -12.60 11.02
C LEU A 334 1.29 -13.52 12.23
N GLU A 335 1.41 -14.84 12.08
CA GLU A 335 1.36 -15.80 13.17
C GLU A 335 2.48 -15.56 14.18
N SER A 336 3.72 -15.40 13.72
CA SER A 336 4.89 -15.14 14.57
C SER A 336 4.76 -13.85 15.39
N LEU A 337 4.08 -12.85 14.81
CA LEU A 337 3.76 -11.58 15.47
C LEU A 337 2.52 -11.66 16.39
N GLY A 338 1.79 -12.78 16.39
CA GLY A 338 0.53 -12.92 17.11
C GLY A 338 -0.61 -12.10 16.49
N MET A 339 -0.60 -12.00 15.16
CA MET A 339 -1.57 -11.27 14.33
C MET A 339 -2.32 -12.20 13.34
N ALA A 340 -2.32 -13.51 13.57
CA ALA A 340 -2.93 -14.50 12.66
C ALA A 340 -4.41 -14.20 12.32
N GLU A 341 -5.16 -13.58 13.24
CA GLU A 341 -6.56 -13.21 13.04
C GLU A 341 -6.75 -11.77 12.50
N ALA A 342 -5.66 -11.10 12.08
CA ALA A 342 -5.76 -9.77 11.51
C ALA A 342 -6.50 -9.76 10.15
N GLY A 343 -6.41 -10.86 9.38
CA GLY A 343 -7.15 -11.09 8.15
C GLY A 343 -8.47 -11.80 8.44
N GLY A 344 -9.58 -11.11 8.32
CA GLY A 344 -10.92 -11.71 8.50
C GLY A 344 -11.84 -11.48 7.32
N ASN A 345 -11.43 -10.63 6.40
CA ASN A 345 -12.20 -10.22 5.25
C ASN A 345 -11.76 -10.98 3.99
N ASP A 346 -12.64 -11.03 3.00
CA ASP A 346 -12.30 -11.55 1.67
C ASP A 346 -11.35 -10.55 0.98
N GLY A 347 -10.10 -10.93 0.76
CA GLY A 347 -9.08 -10.11 0.10
C GLY A 347 -9.44 -9.68 -1.34
N ARG A 348 -10.51 -10.22 -1.92
CA ARG A 348 -11.08 -9.79 -3.20
C ARG A 348 -11.86 -8.48 -3.10
N VAL A 349 -12.14 -8.01 -1.88
CA VAL A 349 -12.89 -6.78 -1.63
C VAL A 349 -12.05 -5.85 -0.76
N LEU A 350 -11.91 -4.61 -1.19
CA LEU A 350 -11.34 -3.55 -0.36
C LEU A 350 -12.47 -2.92 0.46
N HIS A 351 -12.41 -3.09 1.77
CA HIS A 351 -13.32 -2.43 2.71
C HIS A 351 -12.62 -1.21 3.33
N VAL A 352 -13.28 -0.07 3.24
CA VAL A 352 -12.79 1.19 3.83
C VAL A 352 -13.91 1.83 4.62
N GLU A 353 -13.59 2.35 5.79
CA GLU A 353 -14.56 2.95 6.70
C GLU A 353 -14.22 4.41 7.00
N ARG A 354 -15.22 5.29 6.95
CA ARG A 354 -15.11 6.67 7.44
C ARG A 354 -16.04 6.89 8.61
N GLU A 355 -15.56 7.60 9.63
CA GLU A 355 -16.29 7.91 10.86
C GLU A 355 -16.67 9.38 10.93
N GLY A 356 -17.96 9.67 11.06
CA GLY A 356 -18.50 11.00 11.30
C GLY A 356 -18.34 11.43 12.76
N ALA A 357 -18.32 12.73 13.01
CA ALA A 357 -18.24 13.28 14.37
C ALA A 357 -19.45 12.92 15.25
N ASP A 358 -20.57 12.55 14.65
CA ASP A 358 -21.80 12.07 15.31
C ASP A 358 -21.80 10.56 15.61
N GLY A 359 -20.73 9.86 15.24
CA GLY A 359 -20.60 8.42 15.37
C GLY A 359 -21.17 7.61 14.21
N SER A 360 -21.68 8.26 13.16
CA SER A 360 -22.07 7.58 11.92
C SER A 360 -20.86 6.95 11.25
N ARG A 361 -21.06 5.79 10.61
CA ARG A 361 -20.00 5.09 9.87
C ARG A 361 -20.44 4.83 8.45
N PHE A 362 -19.57 5.22 7.50
CA PHE A 362 -19.73 4.94 6.09
C PHE A 362 -18.78 3.84 5.70
N VAL A 363 -19.31 2.70 5.26
CA VAL A 363 -18.51 1.54 4.83
C VAL A 363 -18.55 1.46 3.31
N PHE A 364 -17.38 1.57 2.70
CA PHE A 364 -17.18 1.41 1.27
C PHE A 364 -16.63 0.01 1.00
N SER A 365 -17.24 -0.69 0.05
CA SER A 365 -16.81 -2.02 -0.37
C SER A 365 -16.57 -2.01 -1.88
N PHE A 366 -15.29 -2.14 -2.28
CA PHE A 366 -14.85 -2.11 -3.67
C PHE A 366 -14.45 -3.50 -4.13
N ASN A 367 -14.91 -3.90 -5.31
CA ASN A 367 -14.44 -5.12 -5.94
C ASN A 367 -13.02 -4.89 -6.52
N ARG A 368 -12.04 -5.69 -6.06
CA ARG A 368 -10.64 -5.68 -6.51
C ARG A 368 -10.37 -6.65 -7.66
N THR A 369 -11.39 -7.37 -8.13
CA THR A 369 -11.24 -8.46 -9.09
C THR A 369 -11.98 -8.19 -10.40
N HIS A 370 -11.73 -9.04 -11.38
CA HIS A 370 -12.48 -9.06 -12.65
C HIS A 370 -13.71 -10.00 -12.61
N GLU A 371 -14.03 -10.56 -11.44
CA GLU A 371 -15.20 -11.40 -11.22
C GLU A 371 -16.22 -10.69 -10.34
N THR A 372 -17.46 -11.14 -10.36
CA THR A 372 -18.47 -10.66 -9.42
C THR A 372 -18.20 -11.23 -8.03
N VAL A 373 -18.09 -10.37 -7.03
CA VAL A 373 -17.92 -10.76 -5.62
C VAL A 373 -19.20 -10.52 -4.85
N ARG A 374 -19.47 -11.32 -3.81
CA ARG A 374 -20.60 -11.14 -2.91
C ARG A 374 -20.11 -10.66 -1.55
N VAL A 375 -20.81 -9.68 -1.02
CA VAL A 375 -20.53 -9.12 0.31
C VAL A 375 -21.82 -9.05 1.14
N PRO A 376 -21.74 -9.17 2.47
CA PRO A 376 -22.87 -8.83 3.34
C PRO A 376 -23.14 -7.32 3.27
N VAL A 377 -24.40 -6.95 3.38
CA VAL A 377 -24.86 -5.55 3.45
C VAL A 377 -25.32 -5.30 4.88
N GLU A 378 -24.60 -4.43 5.57
CA GLU A 378 -24.95 -4.00 6.91
C GLU A 378 -25.21 -2.48 6.90
N GLY A 379 -26.36 -2.08 7.41
CA GLY A 379 -26.83 -0.69 7.41
C GLY A 379 -27.61 -0.29 6.15
N GLU A 380 -27.83 1.00 5.99
CA GLU A 380 -28.57 1.57 4.85
C GLU A 380 -27.65 1.73 3.65
N VAL A 381 -28.10 1.30 2.48
CA VAL A 381 -27.36 1.48 1.21
C VAL A 381 -27.54 2.91 0.71
N VAL A 382 -26.45 3.69 0.72
CA VAL A 382 -26.44 5.07 0.23
C VAL A 382 -26.11 5.12 -1.26
N VAL A 383 -25.06 4.37 -1.68
CA VAL A 383 -24.62 4.30 -3.08
C VAL A 383 -24.46 2.84 -3.50
N SER A 384 -24.89 2.54 -4.72
CA SER A 384 -24.68 1.24 -5.37
C SER A 384 -24.36 1.49 -6.84
N SER A 385 -23.09 1.33 -7.22
CA SER A 385 -22.63 1.46 -8.61
C SER A 385 -22.01 0.15 -9.07
N PHE A 386 -22.46 -0.36 -10.22
CA PHE A 386 -22.06 -1.69 -10.71
C PHE A 386 -22.23 -2.80 -9.65
N ALA A 387 -23.26 -2.68 -8.81
CA ALA A 387 -23.61 -3.65 -7.80
C ALA A 387 -25.13 -3.85 -7.72
N ASP A 388 -25.55 -5.09 -7.52
CA ASP A 388 -26.93 -5.49 -7.34
C ASP A 388 -27.15 -5.89 -5.87
N VAL A 389 -28.09 -5.21 -5.18
CA VAL A 389 -28.42 -5.48 -3.77
C VAL A 389 -29.65 -6.36 -3.70
N ASP A 390 -29.55 -7.45 -2.93
CA ASP A 390 -30.64 -8.39 -2.67
C ASP A 390 -30.71 -8.71 -1.17
N GLY A 391 -31.59 -8.03 -0.49
CA GLY A 391 -31.77 -8.14 0.96
C GLY A 391 -30.47 -7.77 1.72
N GLU A 392 -29.92 -8.72 2.47
CA GLU A 392 -28.73 -8.56 3.29
C GLU A 392 -27.41 -8.86 2.54
N THR A 393 -27.44 -8.97 1.22
CA THR A 393 -26.27 -9.24 0.39
C THR A 393 -26.19 -8.32 -0.81
N ALA A 394 -24.98 -8.03 -1.27
CA ALA A 394 -24.72 -7.35 -2.53
C ALA A 394 -23.80 -8.17 -3.42
N SER A 395 -24.07 -8.16 -4.72
CA SER A 395 -23.23 -8.71 -5.76
C SER A 395 -22.54 -7.56 -6.48
N ILE A 396 -21.26 -7.36 -6.22
CA ILE A 396 -20.44 -6.27 -6.76
C ILE A 396 -19.70 -6.78 -8.00
N LYS A 397 -20.02 -6.20 -9.16
CA LYS A 397 -19.39 -6.52 -10.45
C LYS A 397 -17.97 -5.91 -10.52
N PRO A 398 -17.14 -6.30 -11.51
CA PRO A 398 -15.89 -5.57 -11.78
C PRO A 398 -16.13 -4.05 -11.88
N ASN A 399 -15.21 -3.27 -11.32
CA ASN A 399 -15.33 -1.81 -11.19
C ASN A 399 -16.51 -1.34 -10.32
N GLY A 400 -17.16 -2.24 -9.59
CA GLY A 400 -18.29 -1.90 -8.75
C GLY A 400 -17.90 -1.47 -7.34
N VAL A 401 -18.83 -0.72 -6.73
CA VAL A 401 -18.73 -0.27 -5.34
C VAL A 401 -20.12 -0.20 -4.70
N ILE A 402 -20.19 -0.52 -3.43
CA ILE A 402 -21.33 -0.24 -2.58
C ILE A 402 -20.90 0.60 -1.38
N VAL A 403 -21.72 1.56 -0.99
CA VAL A 403 -21.51 2.37 0.21
C VAL A 403 -22.72 2.22 1.11
N THR A 404 -22.47 1.81 2.35
CA THR A 404 -23.51 1.70 3.39
C THR A 404 -23.22 2.65 4.54
N LYS A 405 -24.30 3.10 5.22
CA LYS A 405 -24.24 3.92 6.43
C LYS A 405 -24.80 3.13 7.62
N LYS A 406 -24.07 3.12 8.71
CA LYS A 406 -24.42 2.48 10.00
C LYS A 406 -24.57 3.51 11.12
#